data_c609e003b86df9a41862d52266a76ac3
#
_entry.id   c609e003b86df9a41862d52266a76ac3
#
_cell.length_a   1.000
_cell.length_b   1.000
_cell.length_c   1.000
_cell.angle_alpha   90.00
_cell.angle_beta   90.00
_cell.angle_gamma   90.00
#
_symmetry.space_group_name_H-M   'P 1'
#
loop_
_entity.id
_entity.type
_entity.pdbx_description
1 polymer ?
#
loop_
_entity_poly.entity_id
_entity_poly.type
_entity_poly.pdbx_seq_one_letter_code
_entity_poly.pdbx_strand_id
1 'polypeptide(L)'
;MAGHSKWAQIKRKKAANDLKRGKLISKHLRAIQAAARAGGSPYPEANVQLRNAIEAARADDVPMENIERLLQKLQGGGEGAEQYEEIVYEGYAPGGVALLVYALTDNRNRTASEIRHVFSKHGGSLGTTGSVAWQFERRGVVVCENTEAAQEAAIELGALDLEEEGENLTVYTEPTEAYRIAEALKAKGVRVEAVEVVQHPQNTVALPPEEAQKVMRLVEALEDLDDVQHVYTNLDPESLQVEA
;
A
#
# COMPACT_ATOMS: atom_id res chain seq x y z
N MET A 1 6.96 10.08 13.73
CA MET A 1 5.80 9.18 13.76
C MET A 1 6.27 7.77 13.46
N ALA A 2 6.46 7.03 14.52
CA ALA A 2 6.85 5.64 14.41
C ALA A 2 5.73 4.84 13.74
N GLY A 3 5.96 4.19 12.64
CA GLY A 3 4.85 3.44 12.14
C GLY A 3 5.04 2.57 10.94
N HIS A 4 5.81 2.96 9.95
CA HIS A 4 5.86 2.20 8.71
C HIS A 4 6.58 0.86 8.83
N SER A 5 7.67 0.77 9.60
CA SER A 5 8.32 -0.52 9.86
C SER A 5 7.42 -1.45 10.67
N LYS A 6 6.69 -0.90 11.66
CA LYS A 6 5.72 -1.67 12.45
C LYS A 6 4.54 -2.15 11.61
N TRP A 7 3.99 -1.30 10.74
CA TRP A 7 2.97 -1.70 9.77
C TRP A 7 3.48 -2.78 8.81
N ALA A 8 4.70 -2.67 8.30
CA ALA A 8 5.32 -3.68 7.46
C ALA A 8 5.49 -5.02 8.18
N GLN A 9 5.90 -5.01 9.45
CA GLN A 9 6.00 -6.22 10.27
C GLN A 9 4.63 -6.88 10.50
N ILE A 10 3.59 -6.09 10.79
CA ILE A 10 2.22 -6.58 10.96
C ILE A 10 1.72 -7.24 9.67
N LYS A 11 1.93 -6.60 8.53
CA LYS A 11 1.57 -7.13 7.21
C LYS A 11 2.29 -8.42 6.89
N ARG A 12 3.60 -8.52 7.19
CA ARG A 12 4.40 -9.75 6.96
C ARG A 12 3.91 -10.93 7.79
N LYS A 13 3.62 -10.73 9.08
CA LYS A 13 3.07 -11.79 9.95
C LYS A 13 1.74 -12.34 9.42
N LYS A 14 0.95 -11.53 8.71
CA LYS A 14 -0.34 -11.91 8.13
C LYS A 14 -0.26 -12.53 6.75
N ALA A 15 0.79 -12.26 5.98
CA ALA A 15 0.98 -12.79 4.63
C ALA A 15 1.42 -14.26 4.58
N ALA A 16 1.63 -14.90 5.72
CA ALA A 16 2.12 -16.28 5.83
C ALA A 16 1.08 -17.36 5.47
N ASN A 17 -0.14 -16.99 5.08
CA ASN A 17 -1.19 -17.93 4.70
C ASN A 17 -1.33 -18.01 3.17
N ASP A 18 -1.30 -19.20 2.58
CA ASP A 18 -1.34 -19.45 1.14
C ASP A 18 -2.56 -18.82 0.43
N LEU A 19 -3.73 -18.79 1.08
CA LEU A 19 -4.92 -18.13 0.56
C LEU A 19 -4.73 -16.60 0.44
N LYS A 20 -4.07 -16.00 1.42
CA LYS A 20 -3.76 -14.55 1.41
C LYS A 20 -2.71 -14.23 0.35
N ARG A 21 -1.74 -15.14 0.15
CA ARG A 21 -0.73 -15.00 -0.91
C ARG A 21 -1.34 -15.02 -2.30
N GLY A 22 -2.28 -15.91 -2.57
CA GLY A 22 -3.01 -15.95 -3.84
C GLY A 22 -3.78 -14.67 -4.13
N LYS A 23 -4.45 -14.12 -3.12
CA LYS A 23 -5.14 -12.81 -3.23
C LYS A 23 -4.16 -11.66 -3.48
N LEU A 24 -3.02 -11.65 -2.81
CA LEU A 24 -1.99 -10.63 -2.99
C LEU A 24 -1.46 -10.64 -4.43
N ILE A 25 -1.15 -11.82 -4.97
CA ILE A 25 -0.73 -11.97 -6.37
C ILE A 25 -1.81 -11.43 -7.32
N SER A 26 -3.05 -11.82 -7.13
CA SER A 26 -4.17 -11.35 -7.96
C SER A 26 -4.34 -9.84 -7.91
N LYS A 27 -4.19 -9.23 -6.74
CA LYS A 27 -4.25 -7.77 -6.58
C LYS A 27 -3.11 -7.06 -7.30
N HIS A 28 -1.89 -7.58 -7.24
CA HIS A 28 -0.76 -7.02 -7.98
C HIS A 28 -0.95 -7.14 -9.49
N LEU A 29 -1.44 -8.27 -9.99
CA LEU A 29 -1.72 -8.44 -11.42
C LEU A 29 -2.80 -7.46 -11.90
N ARG A 30 -3.83 -7.26 -11.10
CA ARG A 30 -4.88 -6.25 -11.37
C ARG A 30 -4.30 -4.83 -11.41
N ALA A 31 -3.42 -4.49 -10.47
CA ALA A 31 -2.74 -3.20 -10.43
C ALA A 31 -1.83 -2.98 -11.66
N ILE A 32 -1.10 -3.99 -12.10
CA ILE A 32 -0.28 -3.95 -13.32
C ILE A 32 -1.15 -3.69 -14.54
N GLN A 33 -2.26 -4.40 -14.67
CA GLN A 33 -3.21 -4.22 -15.78
C GLN A 33 -3.79 -2.80 -15.81
N ALA A 34 -4.20 -2.28 -14.65
CA ALA A 34 -4.72 -0.92 -14.53
C ALA A 34 -3.64 0.12 -14.88
N ALA A 35 -2.41 -0.08 -14.43
CA ALA A 35 -1.28 0.82 -14.72
C ALA A 35 -0.91 0.83 -16.20
N ALA A 36 -0.94 -0.32 -16.88
CA ALA A 36 -0.71 -0.40 -18.31
C ALA A 36 -1.70 0.46 -19.10
N ARG A 37 -2.95 0.44 -18.68
CA ARG A 37 -4.01 1.23 -19.31
C ARG A 37 -3.92 2.71 -18.99
N ALA A 38 -3.76 3.05 -17.71
CA ALA A 38 -3.70 4.44 -17.24
C ALA A 38 -2.51 5.21 -17.83
N GLY A 39 -1.37 4.55 -17.97
CA GLY A 39 -0.17 5.13 -18.59
C GLY A 39 -0.13 5.03 -20.12
N GLY A 40 -1.14 4.43 -20.73
CA GLY A 40 -1.33 4.39 -22.20
C GLY A 40 -0.39 3.46 -22.95
N SER A 41 0.37 2.60 -22.28
CA SER A 41 1.28 1.65 -22.92
C SER A 41 1.43 0.36 -22.11
N PRO A 42 1.38 -0.83 -22.77
CA PRO A 42 1.68 -2.10 -22.12
C PRO A 42 3.19 -2.42 -22.04
N TYR A 43 4.04 -1.48 -22.44
CA TYR A 43 5.50 -1.64 -22.42
C TYR A 43 6.08 -0.87 -21.24
N PRO A 44 6.77 -1.56 -20.29
CA PRO A 44 7.33 -0.90 -19.10
C PRO A 44 8.29 0.25 -19.40
N GLU A 45 9.06 0.14 -20.47
CA GLU A 45 10.00 1.18 -20.90
C GLU A 45 9.32 2.49 -21.33
N ALA A 46 8.05 2.43 -21.72
CA ALA A 46 7.25 3.57 -22.15
C ALA A 46 6.21 4.02 -21.12
N ASN A 47 6.14 3.38 -19.95
CA ASN A 47 5.09 3.62 -18.97
C ASN A 47 5.62 3.53 -17.54
N VAL A 48 5.85 4.69 -16.92
CA VAL A 48 6.39 4.79 -15.54
C VAL A 48 5.45 4.15 -14.51
N GLN A 49 4.14 4.32 -14.67
CA GLN A 49 3.16 3.73 -13.75
C GLN A 49 3.21 2.20 -13.81
N LEU A 50 3.37 1.64 -15.00
CA LEU A 50 3.51 0.21 -15.20
C LEU A 50 4.81 -0.32 -14.58
N ARG A 51 5.95 0.39 -14.77
CA ARG A 51 7.20 0.02 -14.10
C ARG A 51 7.04 -0.03 -12.59
N ASN A 52 6.44 1.00 -12.01
CA ASN A 52 6.24 1.08 -10.57
C ASN A 52 5.33 -0.05 -10.05
N ALA A 53 4.27 -0.38 -10.78
CA ALA A 53 3.39 -1.49 -10.43
C ALA A 53 4.11 -2.85 -10.49
N ILE A 54 4.98 -3.05 -11.48
CA ILE A 54 5.81 -4.25 -11.60
C ILE A 54 6.83 -4.34 -10.45
N GLU A 55 7.50 -3.25 -10.12
CA GLU A 55 8.45 -3.22 -9.01
C GLU A 55 7.77 -3.47 -7.65
N ALA A 56 6.56 -2.93 -7.44
CA ALA A 56 5.76 -3.22 -6.26
C ALA A 56 5.41 -4.73 -6.16
N ALA A 57 5.03 -5.34 -7.27
CA ALA A 57 4.75 -6.77 -7.33
C ALA A 57 6.00 -7.63 -7.04
N ARG A 58 7.15 -7.24 -7.57
CA ARG A 58 8.44 -7.91 -7.32
C ARG A 58 8.85 -7.79 -5.84
N ALA A 59 8.65 -6.64 -5.24
CA ALA A 59 8.93 -6.40 -3.83
C ALA A 59 8.11 -7.31 -2.90
N ASP A 60 6.91 -7.70 -3.33
CA ASP A 60 6.02 -8.64 -2.63
C ASP A 60 6.17 -10.09 -3.12
N ASP A 61 7.27 -10.41 -3.78
CA ASP A 61 7.61 -11.76 -4.26
C ASP A 61 6.56 -12.37 -5.21
N VAL A 62 5.92 -11.56 -6.03
CA VAL A 62 5.05 -12.08 -7.11
C VAL A 62 5.95 -12.76 -8.14
N PRO A 63 5.65 -14.03 -8.53
CA PRO A 63 6.48 -14.75 -9.47
C PRO A 63 6.56 -14.02 -10.82
N MET A 64 7.77 -13.84 -11.33
CA MET A 64 8.02 -13.16 -12.61
C MET A 64 7.25 -13.77 -13.77
N GLU A 65 7.07 -15.08 -13.76
CA GLU A 65 6.28 -15.79 -14.78
C GLU A 65 4.84 -15.27 -14.88
N ASN A 66 4.22 -14.94 -13.74
CA ASN A 66 2.87 -14.38 -13.72
C ASN A 66 2.84 -12.99 -14.34
N ILE A 67 3.84 -12.16 -14.02
CA ILE A 67 3.98 -10.80 -14.55
C ILE A 67 4.23 -10.84 -16.06
N GLU A 68 5.17 -11.66 -16.51
CA GLU A 68 5.52 -11.79 -17.93
C GLU A 68 4.35 -12.30 -18.76
N ARG A 69 3.62 -13.29 -18.25
CA ARG A 69 2.42 -13.82 -18.92
C ARG A 69 1.34 -12.76 -19.09
N LEU A 70 1.13 -11.93 -18.06
CA LEU A 70 0.20 -10.81 -18.14
C LEU A 70 0.67 -9.75 -19.14
N LEU A 71 1.94 -9.37 -19.11
CA LEU A 71 2.50 -8.39 -20.06
C LEU A 71 2.38 -8.87 -21.51
N GLN A 72 2.69 -10.13 -21.79
CA GLN A 72 2.52 -10.72 -23.13
C GLN A 72 1.07 -10.62 -23.62
N LYS A 73 0.11 -10.91 -22.74
CA LYS A 73 -1.32 -10.79 -23.04
C LYS A 73 -1.70 -9.34 -23.37
N LEU A 74 -1.22 -8.37 -22.58
CA LEU A 74 -1.51 -6.95 -22.79
C LEU A 74 -0.87 -6.41 -24.07
N GLN A 75 0.35 -6.84 -24.37
CA GLN A 75 1.10 -6.43 -25.57
C GLN A 75 0.52 -7.07 -26.85
N GLY A 76 -0.08 -8.24 -26.73
CA GLY A 76 -0.73 -8.95 -27.84
C GLY A 76 -2.09 -8.38 -28.27
N GLY A 77 -2.56 -7.31 -27.65
CA GLY A 77 -3.84 -6.67 -28.01
C GLY A 77 -5.05 -7.53 -27.70
N GLY A 78 -4.96 -8.42 -26.72
CA GLY A 78 -6.06 -9.31 -26.34
C GLY A 78 -7.33 -8.52 -26.02
N GLU A 79 -8.37 -8.69 -26.86
CA GLU A 79 -9.72 -8.25 -26.55
C GLU A 79 -10.19 -8.97 -25.29
N GLY A 80 -10.68 -8.21 -24.30
CA GLY A 80 -11.23 -8.75 -23.06
C GLY A 80 -10.40 -8.49 -21.80
N ALA A 81 -9.45 -7.55 -21.83
CA ALA A 81 -8.88 -7.03 -20.60
C ALA A 81 -9.99 -6.34 -19.80
N GLU A 82 -10.35 -6.90 -18.67
CA GLU A 82 -11.31 -6.31 -17.74
C GLU A 82 -10.93 -4.85 -17.47
N GLN A 83 -11.94 -3.98 -17.52
CA GLN A 83 -11.69 -2.56 -17.30
C GLN A 83 -11.85 -2.24 -15.83
N TYR A 84 -10.73 -2.11 -15.13
CA TYR A 84 -10.74 -1.71 -13.74
C TYR A 84 -10.76 -0.19 -13.61
N GLU A 85 -11.64 0.30 -12.75
CA GLU A 85 -11.77 1.69 -12.34
C GLU A 85 -11.26 1.83 -10.90
N GLU A 86 -10.44 2.85 -10.65
CA GLU A 86 -10.02 3.19 -9.30
C GLU A 86 -11.10 4.02 -8.61
N ILE A 87 -11.48 3.60 -7.41
CA ILE A 87 -12.42 4.32 -6.54
C ILE A 87 -11.82 4.41 -5.16
N VAL A 88 -11.90 5.60 -4.56
CA VAL A 88 -11.45 5.84 -3.18
C VAL A 88 -12.67 6.02 -2.30
N TYR A 89 -12.76 5.21 -1.26
CA TYR A 89 -13.79 5.32 -0.23
C TYR A 89 -13.19 5.91 1.04
N GLU A 90 -13.95 6.75 1.71
CA GLU A 90 -13.55 7.48 2.90
C GLU A 90 -14.49 7.19 4.04
N GLY A 91 -13.97 6.87 5.20
CA GLY A 91 -14.81 6.54 6.34
C GLY A 91 -14.06 6.57 7.66
N TYR A 92 -14.79 6.28 8.72
CA TYR A 92 -14.28 6.21 10.08
C TYR A 92 -14.47 4.81 10.65
N ALA A 93 -13.43 4.35 11.32
CA ALA A 93 -13.46 3.18 12.19
C ALA A 93 -13.95 3.57 13.60
N PRO A 94 -14.28 2.60 14.46
CA PRO A 94 -14.52 2.87 15.88
C PRO A 94 -13.38 3.68 16.51
N GLY A 95 -13.73 4.61 17.39
CA GLY A 95 -12.76 5.49 18.05
C GLY A 95 -12.36 6.72 17.23
N GLY A 96 -13.03 7.00 16.12
CA GLY A 96 -12.77 8.20 15.29
C GLY A 96 -11.54 8.11 14.41
N VAL A 97 -11.02 6.90 14.20
CA VAL A 97 -9.88 6.65 13.31
C VAL A 97 -10.32 6.75 11.86
N ALA A 98 -9.61 7.57 11.07
CA ALA A 98 -9.88 7.76 9.65
C ALA A 98 -9.36 6.59 8.83
N LEU A 99 -10.13 6.19 7.83
CA LEU A 99 -9.77 5.16 6.84
C LEU A 99 -9.92 5.69 5.42
N LEU A 100 -8.90 5.45 4.60
CA LEU A 100 -8.95 5.57 3.14
C LEU A 100 -8.89 4.18 2.53
N VAL A 101 -9.86 3.84 1.69
CA VAL A 101 -9.95 2.54 1.03
C VAL A 101 -9.82 2.72 -0.48
N TYR A 102 -8.74 2.20 -1.04
CA TYR A 102 -8.47 2.23 -2.48
C TYR A 102 -8.93 0.93 -3.11
N ALA A 103 -9.86 1.02 -4.05
CA ALA A 103 -10.40 -0.11 -4.77
C ALA A 103 -10.10 -0.02 -6.27
N LEU A 104 -9.85 -1.18 -6.89
CA LEU A 104 -9.88 -1.37 -8.33
C LEU A 104 -11.02 -2.33 -8.66
N THR A 105 -12.00 -1.88 -9.41
CA THR A 105 -13.21 -2.65 -9.67
C THR A 105 -13.67 -2.53 -11.12
N ASP A 106 -14.23 -3.61 -11.61
CA ASP A 106 -15.01 -3.69 -12.85
C ASP A 106 -16.52 -3.51 -12.60
N ASN A 107 -16.93 -3.40 -11.33
CA ASN A 107 -18.33 -3.24 -10.92
C ASN A 107 -18.48 -2.33 -9.70
N ARG A 108 -18.74 -1.05 -9.93
CA ARG A 108 -18.92 -0.01 -8.90
C ARG A 108 -19.95 -0.37 -7.83
N ASN A 109 -21.09 -0.88 -8.27
CA ASN A 109 -22.22 -1.13 -7.36
C ASN A 109 -21.91 -2.29 -6.40
N ARG A 110 -21.27 -3.35 -6.90
CA ARG A 110 -20.81 -4.46 -6.08
C ARG A 110 -19.84 -3.97 -5.00
N THR A 111 -18.79 -3.25 -5.41
CA THR A 111 -17.75 -2.75 -4.51
C THR A 111 -18.31 -1.82 -3.44
N ALA A 112 -19.14 -0.85 -3.83
CA ALA A 112 -19.80 0.06 -2.90
C ALA A 112 -20.66 -0.68 -1.86
N SER A 113 -21.41 -1.69 -2.29
CA SER A 113 -22.25 -2.50 -1.41
C SER A 113 -21.42 -3.33 -0.44
N GLU A 114 -20.37 -3.99 -0.92
CA GLU A 114 -19.48 -4.81 -0.09
C GLU A 114 -18.75 -3.95 0.96
N ILE A 115 -18.19 -2.82 0.56
CA ILE A 115 -17.47 -1.92 1.48
C ILE A 115 -18.42 -1.35 2.54
N ARG A 116 -19.62 -0.90 2.15
CA ARG A 116 -20.62 -0.41 3.10
C ARG A 116 -21.02 -1.48 4.11
N HIS A 117 -21.21 -2.69 3.65
CA HIS A 117 -21.55 -3.82 4.53
C HIS A 117 -20.43 -4.09 5.55
N VAL A 118 -19.17 -4.11 5.11
CA VAL A 118 -18.01 -4.34 5.99
C VAL A 118 -17.88 -3.23 7.04
N PHE A 119 -18.00 -1.96 6.65
CA PHE A 119 -18.01 -0.85 7.61
C PHE A 119 -19.09 -1.00 8.67
N SER A 120 -20.33 -1.26 8.25
CA SER A 120 -21.46 -1.42 9.14
C SER A 120 -21.29 -2.60 10.10
N LYS A 121 -20.83 -3.73 9.59
CA LYS A 121 -20.60 -4.94 10.40
C LYS A 121 -19.55 -4.75 11.50
N HIS A 122 -18.57 -3.91 11.27
CA HIS A 122 -17.45 -3.67 12.19
C HIS A 122 -17.56 -2.35 12.97
N GLY A 123 -18.74 -1.76 13.02
CA GLY A 123 -19.03 -0.57 13.84
C GLY A 123 -18.42 0.74 13.32
N GLY A 124 -17.99 0.75 12.06
CA GLY A 124 -17.53 1.95 11.38
C GLY A 124 -18.64 2.64 10.60
N SER A 125 -18.31 3.76 10.01
CA SER A 125 -19.22 4.54 9.16
C SER A 125 -18.55 5.00 7.89
N LEU A 126 -19.19 4.75 6.75
CA LEU A 126 -18.74 5.26 5.46
C LEU A 126 -19.18 6.72 5.32
N GLY A 127 -18.24 7.58 4.97
CA GLY A 127 -18.46 9.01 4.73
C GLY A 127 -18.58 9.36 3.25
N THR A 128 -18.69 10.64 2.99
CA THR A 128 -18.68 11.20 1.64
C THR A 128 -17.25 11.51 1.19
N THR A 129 -17.06 11.67 -0.12
CA THR A 129 -15.78 12.09 -0.69
C THR A 129 -15.30 13.39 -0.05
N GLY A 130 -14.03 13.43 0.38
CA GLY A 130 -13.42 14.57 1.05
C GLY A 130 -13.58 14.60 2.58
N SER A 131 -14.29 13.65 3.18
CA SER A 131 -14.52 13.63 4.64
C SER A 131 -13.26 13.32 5.45
N VAL A 132 -12.35 12.50 4.92
CA VAL A 132 -11.11 12.11 5.63
C VAL A 132 -9.83 12.28 4.83
N ALA A 133 -9.89 12.36 3.50
CA ALA A 133 -8.70 12.41 2.64
C ALA A 133 -7.74 13.56 2.96
N TRP A 134 -8.26 14.69 3.44
CA TRP A 134 -7.48 15.86 3.86
C TRP A 134 -6.52 15.58 5.04
N GLN A 135 -6.75 14.50 5.79
CA GLN A 135 -5.91 14.09 6.91
C GLN A 135 -4.65 13.33 6.47
N PHE A 136 -4.54 13.03 5.17
CA PHE A 136 -3.45 12.24 4.59
C PHE A 136 -2.70 13.03 3.52
N GLU A 137 -1.44 12.68 3.36
CA GLU A 137 -0.57 13.20 2.32
C GLU A 137 0.09 12.04 1.59
N ARG A 138 0.08 12.09 0.27
CA ARG A 138 0.73 11.07 -0.54
C ARG A 138 2.26 11.19 -0.42
N ARG A 139 2.93 10.10 -0.02
CA ARG A 139 4.39 10.03 0.13
C ARG A 139 4.96 8.72 -0.37
N GLY A 140 6.20 8.77 -0.83
CA GLY A 140 7.02 7.58 -0.98
C GLY A 140 7.62 7.18 0.36
N VAL A 141 7.74 5.87 0.59
CA VAL A 141 8.32 5.29 1.78
C VAL A 141 9.29 4.19 1.39
N VAL A 142 10.54 4.31 1.84
CA VAL A 142 11.55 3.26 1.72
C VAL A 142 11.97 2.84 3.11
N VAL A 143 11.78 1.57 3.45
CA VAL A 143 12.27 0.99 4.70
C VAL A 143 13.58 0.27 4.43
N CYS A 144 14.64 0.65 5.11
CA CYS A 144 15.97 0.07 4.95
C CYS A 144 16.65 -0.11 6.32
N GLU A 145 17.83 -0.71 6.31
CA GLU A 145 18.66 -0.82 7.49
C GLU A 145 19.05 0.56 8.04
N ASN A 146 19.07 0.70 9.36
CA ASN A 146 19.44 1.94 10.04
C ASN A 146 20.93 1.96 10.31
N THR A 147 21.69 2.51 9.37
CA THR A 147 23.13 2.76 9.49
C THR A 147 23.42 4.22 9.17
N GLU A 148 24.52 4.74 9.66
CA GLU A 148 24.97 6.10 9.34
C GLU A 148 25.14 6.28 7.81
N ALA A 149 25.70 5.27 7.16
CA ALA A 149 25.86 5.27 5.70
C ALA A 149 24.51 5.31 4.97
N ALA A 150 23.50 4.60 5.45
CA ALA A 150 22.17 4.64 4.88
C ALA A 150 21.50 6.00 5.07
N GLN A 151 21.65 6.61 6.24
CA GLN A 151 21.10 7.94 6.53
C GLN A 151 21.73 9.01 5.63
N GLU A 152 23.05 9.02 5.53
CA GLU A 152 23.77 9.96 4.65
C GLU A 152 23.38 9.78 3.19
N ALA A 153 23.35 8.55 2.72
CA ALA A 153 22.95 8.24 1.35
C ALA A 153 21.51 8.69 1.04
N ALA A 154 20.57 8.45 1.96
CA ALA A 154 19.18 8.89 1.79
C ALA A 154 19.07 10.42 1.68
N ILE A 155 19.80 11.16 2.49
CA ILE A 155 19.83 12.62 2.45
C ILE A 155 20.41 13.11 1.12
N GLU A 156 21.53 12.55 0.67
CA GLU A 156 22.14 12.89 -0.63
C GLU A 156 21.23 12.61 -1.82
N LEU A 157 20.40 11.56 -1.72
CA LEU A 157 19.46 11.17 -2.77
C LEU A 157 18.19 12.01 -2.81
N GLY A 158 17.99 12.90 -1.85
CA GLY A 158 16.86 13.83 -1.82
C GLY A 158 15.68 13.36 -0.96
N ALA A 159 15.92 12.59 0.09
CA ALA A 159 14.88 12.24 1.06
C ALA A 159 14.25 13.49 1.68
N LEU A 160 12.94 13.48 1.86
CA LEU A 160 12.20 14.55 2.51
C LEU A 160 12.37 14.51 4.03
N ASP A 161 12.39 13.31 4.60
CA ASP A 161 12.51 13.08 6.03
C ASP A 161 13.03 11.68 6.31
N LEU A 162 13.61 11.50 7.49
CA LEU A 162 14.11 10.22 8.00
C LEU A 162 13.52 9.96 9.37
N GLU A 163 13.15 8.72 9.63
CA GLU A 163 12.65 8.27 10.92
C GLU A 163 13.37 6.99 11.34
N GLU A 164 14.02 7.04 12.48
CA GLU A 164 14.73 5.90 13.04
C GLU A 164 13.80 5.04 13.90
N GLU A 165 13.70 3.76 13.58
CA GLU A 165 12.90 2.78 14.31
C GLU A 165 13.74 1.54 14.65
N GLY A 166 14.58 1.67 15.65
CA GLY A 166 15.50 0.61 16.06
C GLY A 166 16.50 0.25 14.96
N GLU A 167 16.43 -0.97 14.47
CA GLU A 167 17.30 -1.46 13.37
C GLU A 167 16.85 -1.00 11.98
N ASN A 168 15.68 -0.39 11.89
CA ASN A 168 15.12 0.09 10.63
C ASN A 168 15.17 1.61 10.53
N LEU A 169 15.39 2.08 9.31
CA LEU A 169 15.29 3.47 8.89
C LEU A 169 14.12 3.59 7.92
N THR A 170 13.16 4.46 8.23
CA THR A 170 12.11 4.84 7.29
C THR A 170 12.51 6.13 6.59
N VAL A 171 12.62 6.05 5.27
CA VAL A 171 12.98 7.17 4.39
C VAL A 171 11.71 7.65 3.70
N TYR A 172 11.31 8.88 3.97
CA TYR A 172 10.19 9.53 3.29
C TYR A 172 10.68 10.27 2.08
N THR A 173 9.98 10.09 0.96
CA THR A 173 10.35 10.67 -0.33
C THR A 173 9.14 11.33 -1.00
N GLU A 174 9.38 12.10 -2.05
CA GLU A 174 8.33 12.42 -3.01
C GLU A 174 7.76 11.13 -3.60
N PRO A 175 6.44 11.07 -3.87
CA PRO A 175 5.82 9.83 -4.37
C PRO A 175 6.48 9.24 -5.61
N THR A 176 6.92 10.09 -6.52
CA THR A 176 7.56 9.69 -7.79
C THR A 176 9.00 9.21 -7.62
N GLU A 177 9.63 9.46 -6.47
CA GLU A 177 11.04 9.21 -6.22
C GLU A 177 11.32 7.94 -5.41
N ALA A 178 10.29 7.30 -4.84
CA ALA A 178 10.46 6.18 -3.92
C ALA A 178 11.29 5.03 -4.52
N TYR A 179 10.94 4.58 -5.70
CA TYR A 179 11.62 3.44 -6.34
C TYR A 179 13.03 3.82 -6.81
N ARG A 180 13.24 5.04 -7.30
CA ARG A 180 14.56 5.54 -7.67
C ARG A 180 15.50 5.57 -6.47
N ILE A 181 15.04 6.11 -5.36
CA ILE A 181 15.83 6.21 -4.13
C ILE A 181 16.14 4.81 -3.58
N ALA A 182 15.15 3.92 -3.58
CA ALA A 182 15.35 2.53 -3.15
C ALA A 182 16.42 1.81 -3.98
N GLU A 183 16.38 1.92 -5.30
CA GLU A 183 17.37 1.31 -6.17
C GLU A 183 18.76 1.93 -6.00
N ALA A 184 18.84 3.24 -5.80
CA ALA A 184 20.09 3.93 -5.53
C ALA A 184 20.70 3.53 -4.18
N LEU A 185 19.88 3.33 -3.14
CA LEU A 185 20.31 2.80 -1.85
C LEU A 185 20.87 1.38 -1.97
N LYS A 186 20.17 0.50 -2.69
CA LYS A 186 20.65 -0.86 -2.98
C LYS A 186 22.00 -0.86 -3.70
N ALA A 187 22.17 0.02 -4.70
CA ALA A 187 23.41 0.17 -5.44
C ALA A 187 24.58 0.61 -4.56
N LYS A 188 24.30 1.30 -3.45
CA LYS A 188 25.30 1.70 -2.44
C LYS A 188 25.51 0.62 -1.36
N GLY A 189 24.90 -0.56 -1.49
CA GLY A 189 25.04 -1.67 -0.55
C GLY A 189 24.10 -1.60 0.66
N VAL A 190 23.13 -0.69 0.67
CA VAL A 190 22.13 -0.59 1.73
C VAL A 190 21.06 -1.67 1.53
N ARG A 191 20.74 -2.42 2.59
CA ARG A 191 19.67 -3.40 2.56
C ARG A 191 18.32 -2.70 2.63
N VAL A 192 17.56 -2.77 1.54
CA VAL A 192 16.19 -2.23 1.43
C VAL A 192 15.19 -3.36 1.68
N GLU A 193 14.26 -3.15 2.60
CA GLU A 193 13.26 -4.13 2.99
C GLU A 193 11.90 -3.93 2.35
N ALA A 194 11.51 -2.67 2.12
CA ALA A 194 10.22 -2.33 1.53
C ALA A 194 10.26 -1.00 0.79
N VAL A 195 9.47 -0.90 -0.27
CA VAL A 195 9.25 0.33 -1.04
C VAL A 195 7.76 0.46 -1.31
N GLU A 196 7.16 1.58 -0.94
CA GLU A 196 5.74 1.83 -1.15
C GLU A 196 5.48 3.31 -1.47
N VAL A 197 4.37 3.55 -2.16
CA VAL A 197 3.74 4.89 -2.20
C VAL A 197 2.48 4.79 -1.36
N VAL A 198 2.39 5.60 -0.33
CA VAL A 198 1.34 5.50 0.69
C VAL A 198 0.59 6.83 0.85
N GLN A 199 -0.59 6.75 1.44
CA GLN A 199 -1.26 7.89 2.03
C GLN A 199 -0.82 8.00 3.49
N HIS A 200 0.06 8.95 3.77
CA HIS A 200 0.65 9.14 5.09
C HIS A 200 -0.23 10.07 5.93
N PRO A 201 -0.65 9.67 7.15
CA PRO A 201 -1.45 10.52 8.00
C PRO A 201 -0.63 11.71 8.53
N GLN A 202 -1.20 12.90 8.48
CA GLN A 202 -0.58 14.10 9.05
C GLN A 202 -0.53 14.03 10.59
N ASN A 203 -1.55 13.40 11.17
CA ASN A 203 -1.64 13.16 12.61
C ASN A 203 -2.17 11.76 12.85
N THR A 204 -1.68 11.10 13.89
CA THR A 204 -2.14 9.77 14.29
C THR A 204 -3.11 9.86 15.46
N VAL A 205 -3.96 8.84 15.57
CA VAL A 205 -4.89 8.65 16.69
C VAL A 205 -4.44 7.45 17.51
N ALA A 206 -4.10 7.69 18.76
CA ALA A 206 -3.78 6.62 19.72
C ALA A 206 -5.06 6.12 20.40
N LEU A 207 -5.21 4.82 20.47
CA LEU A 207 -6.32 4.16 21.14
C LEU A 207 -5.83 3.13 22.14
N PRO A 208 -6.65 2.78 23.16
CA PRO A 208 -6.37 1.61 24.00
C PRO A 208 -6.28 0.34 23.13
N PRO A 209 -5.48 -0.67 23.53
CA PRO A 209 -5.24 -1.86 22.70
C PRO A 209 -6.51 -2.59 22.22
N GLU A 210 -7.53 -2.69 23.07
CA GLU A 210 -8.80 -3.32 22.71
C GLU A 210 -9.56 -2.56 21.62
N GLU A 211 -9.56 -1.23 21.71
CA GLU A 211 -10.16 -0.36 20.69
C GLU A 211 -9.37 -0.41 19.38
N ALA A 212 -8.04 -0.39 19.46
CA ALA A 212 -7.17 -0.53 18.30
C ALA A 212 -7.39 -1.86 17.56
N GLN A 213 -7.63 -2.95 18.28
CA GLN A 213 -7.94 -4.25 17.69
C GLN A 213 -9.27 -4.24 16.91
N LYS A 214 -10.26 -3.50 17.37
CA LYS A 214 -11.53 -3.33 16.62
C LYS A 214 -11.29 -2.62 15.30
N VAL A 215 -10.45 -1.59 15.28
CA VAL A 215 -10.03 -0.90 14.05
C VAL A 215 -9.34 -1.87 13.10
N MET A 216 -8.42 -2.69 13.60
CA MET A 216 -7.69 -3.65 12.77
C MET A 216 -8.57 -4.75 12.19
N ARG A 217 -9.59 -5.19 12.90
CA ARG A 217 -10.58 -6.15 12.35
C ARG A 217 -11.33 -5.55 11.15
N LEU A 218 -11.70 -4.28 11.24
CA LEU A 218 -12.30 -3.57 10.11
C LEU A 218 -11.32 -3.44 8.93
N VAL A 219 -10.09 -3.03 9.19
CA VAL A 219 -9.04 -2.91 8.16
C VAL A 219 -8.81 -4.26 7.47
N GLU A 220 -8.68 -5.34 8.23
CA GLU A 220 -8.49 -6.69 7.68
C GLU A 220 -9.67 -7.16 6.85
N ALA A 221 -10.89 -6.91 7.32
CA ALA A 221 -12.09 -7.28 6.58
C ALA A 221 -12.21 -6.51 5.26
N LEU A 222 -11.79 -5.25 5.22
CA LEU A 222 -11.71 -4.46 3.99
C LEU A 222 -10.62 -4.99 3.06
N GLU A 223 -9.43 -5.29 3.57
CA GLU A 223 -8.31 -5.85 2.79
C GLU A 223 -8.63 -7.24 2.23
N ASP A 224 -9.50 -8.01 2.86
CA ASP A 224 -9.95 -9.32 2.38
C ASP A 224 -10.88 -9.25 1.16
N LEU A 225 -11.44 -8.09 0.86
CA LEU A 225 -12.24 -7.89 -0.34
C LEU A 225 -11.34 -7.88 -1.59
N ASP A 226 -11.75 -8.60 -2.63
CA ASP A 226 -10.95 -8.74 -3.86
C ASP A 226 -10.75 -7.40 -4.58
N ASP A 227 -11.73 -6.51 -4.52
CA ASP A 227 -11.67 -5.21 -5.19
C ASP A 227 -10.82 -4.18 -4.42
N VAL A 228 -10.55 -4.40 -3.14
CA VAL A 228 -9.76 -3.48 -2.31
C VAL A 228 -8.27 -3.73 -2.51
N GLN A 229 -7.54 -2.70 -2.93
CA GLN A 229 -6.09 -2.74 -3.14
C GLN A 229 -5.32 -2.35 -1.87
N HIS A 230 -5.70 -1.25 -1.25
CA HIS A 230 -5.03 -0.69 -0.07
C HIS A 230 -6.04 -0.10 0.89
N VAL A 231 -5.73 -0.19 2.17
CA VAL A 231 -6.42 0.52 3.25
C VAL A 231 -5.37 1.32 4.02
N TYR A 232 -5.55 2.63 4.07
CA TYR A 232 -4.71 3.54 4.84
C TYR A 232 -5.48 4.03 6.05
N THR A 233 -4.78 4.15 7.17
CA THR A 233 -5.36 4.54 8.44
C THR A 233 -4.48 5.55 9.18
N ASN A 234 -5.08 6.41 9.98
CA ASN A 234 -4.36 7.27 10.90
C ASN A 234 -4.28 6.71 12.34
N LEU A 235 -4.61 5.43 12.53
CA LEU A 235 -4.35 4.76 13.80
C LEU A 235 -2.85 4.78 14.09
N ASP A 236 -2.47 5.20 15.31
CA ASP A 236 -1.11 5.04 15.77
C ASP A 236 -0.80 3.54 15.93
N PRO A 237 0.17 2.98 15.20
CA PRO A 237 0.51 1.56 15.27
C PRO A 237 1.03 1.14 16.65
N GLU A 238 1.55 2.07 17.46
CA GLU A 238 1.94 1.81 18.86
C GLU A 238 0.73 1.46 19.74
N SER A 239 -0.51 1.78 19.30
CA SER A 239 -1.74 1.34 19.96
C SER A 239 -1.94 -0.17 19.88
N LEU A 240 -1.30 -0.84 18.93
CA LEU A 240 -1.30 -2.29 18.80
C LEU A 240 -0.13 -2.85 19.60
N GLN A 241 -0.42 -3.50 20.73
CA GLN A 241 0.60 -4.26 21.45
C GLN A 241 0.97 -5.48 20.61
N VAL A 242 2.14 -5.41 19.96
CA VAL A 242 2.73 -6.58 19.33
C VAL A 242 3.44 -7.34 20.45
N GLU A 243 2.86 -8.44 20.89
CA GLU A 243 3.59 -9.38 21.74
C GLU A 243 4.87 -9.82 21.02
N ALA A 244 5.98 -9.64 21.72
CA ALA A 244 7.33 -9.93 21.24
C ALA A 244 7.52 -11.43 20.93
#